data_856676214ce18fda7706eab097317252
#
_entry.id   856676214ce18fda7706eab097317252
#
_cell.length_a   1.000
_cell.length_b   1.000
_cell.length_c   1.000
_cell.angle_alpha   90.00
_cell.angle_beta   90.00
_cell.angle_gamma   90.00
#
_symmetry.space_group_name_H-M   'P 1'
#
loop_
_entity.id
_entity.type
_entity.pdbx_description
1 polymer ?
#
loop_
_entity_poly.entity_id
_entity_poly.type
_entity_poly.pdbx_seq_one_letter_code
_entity_poly.pdbx_strand_id
1 'polypeptide(L)'
;DHNGWSDFKGEKRSNDTHQSQTDPEALLYRKGKGREAKLYHSGHALMENRNGLLVALTAGPANGHAERNATCAMIRHVRKRHWFVPATLGEDAGFRGKQHASELAELGVVQHIAGHKGRKPKGWTASQRCRKRIEQIFGWVKEVAGLARTRFIQRWKTKLYLLAAGATYNLLRMKNLGLAA
;
A
#
# COMPACT_ATOMS: atom_id res chain seq x y z
N ASP A 1 14.08 13.58 -27.44
CA ASP A 1 12.79 12.88 -27.30
C ASP A 1 13.02 11.44 -26.85
N HIS A 2 13.03 11.22 -25.52
CA HIS A 2 13.39 9.90 -24.96
C HIS A 2 12.20 8.95 -24.82
N ASN A 3 11.18 9.09 -25.64
CA ASN A 3 9.98 8.26 -25.58
C ASN A 3 9.93 7.12 -26.60
N GLY A 4 11.02 6.84 -27.32
CA GLY A 4 11.13 5.73 -28.27
C GLY A 4 10.89 4.34 -27.68
N TRP A 5 10.90 4.22 -26.34
CA TRP A 5 10.61 2.96 -25.64
C TRP A 5 9.12 2.72 -25.37
N SER A 6 8.26 3.74 -25.55
CA SER A 6 6.81 3.58 -25.40
C SER A 6 6.15 3.03 -26.66
N ASP A 7 6.87 3.09 -27.79
CA ASP A 7 6.38 2.71 -29.12
C ASP A 7 7.38 1.75 -29.77
N PHE A 8 7.45 0.53 -29.23
CA PHE A 8 8.26 -0.51 -29.83
C PHE A 8 7.56 -1.08 -31.07
N LYS A 9 8.09 -0.87 -32.25
CA LYS A 9 7.56 -1.29 -33.55
C LYS A 9 6.20 -0.66 -33.90
N GLY A 10 5.93 0.59 -33.50
CA GLY A 10 4.68 1.28 -33.79
C GLY A 10 3.50 0.92 -32.90
N GLU A 11 3.68 0.07 -31.88
CA GLU A 11 2.60 -0.37 -30.99
C GLU A 11 2.73 0.23 -29.59
N LYS A 12 1.70 0.94 -29.13
CA LYS A 12 1.62 1.45 -27.77
C LYS A 12 1.38 0.30 -26.79
N ARG A 13 2.38 0.00 -25.95
CA ARG A 13 2.27 -1.04 -24.94
C ARG A 13 1.43 -0.59 -23.77
N SER A 14 0.39 -1.35 -23.45
CA SER A 14 -0.47 -1.19 -22.27
C SER A 14 -0.73 -2.56 -21.64
N ASN A 15 -1.30 -2.57 -20.44
CA ASN A 15 -1.73 -3.82 -19.80
C ASN A 15 -2.90 -4.52 -20.54
N ASP A 16 -3.59 -3.80 -21.43
CA ASP A 16 -4.68 -4.35 -22.23
C ASP A 16 -4.17 -5.06 -23.50
N THR A 17 -2.99 -4.66 -23.98
CA THR A 17 -2.39 -5.17 -25.21
C THR A 17 -1.20 -6.11 -24.98
N HIS A 18 -0.54 -5.99 -23.82
CA HIS A 18 0.67 -6.75 -23.52
C HIS A 18 0.65 -7.30 -22.09
N GLN A 19 1.08 -8.54 -21.95
CA GLN A 19 1.22 -9.23 -20.67
C GLN A 19 2.65 -9.81 -20.54
N SER A 20 3.17 -9.81 -19.34
CA SER A 20 4.45 -10.48 -19.05
C SER A 20 4.30 -12.00 -19.25
N GLN A 21 5.15 -12.59 -20.06
CA GLN A 21 5.19 -14.05 -20.23
C GLN A 21 5.69 -14.77 -18.97
N THR A 22 6.65 -14.16 -18.26
CA THR A 22 7.25 -14.74 -17.06
C THR A 22 6.34 -14.62 -15.84
N ASP A 23 5.71 -13.45 -15.67
CA ASP A 23 4.79 -13.17 -14.55
C ASP A 23 3.54 -12.42 -15.05
N PRO A 24 2.51 -13.13 -15.48
CA PRO A 24 1.27 -12.53 -15.99
C PRO A 24 0.52 -11.66 -14.99
N GLU A 25 0.77 -11.82 -13.68
CA GLU A 25 0.17 -11.00 -12.63
C GLU A 25 0.92 -9.66 -12.40
N ALA A 26 2.13 -9.51 -12.92
CA ALA A 26 2.89 -8.28 -12.84
C ALA A 26 2.40 -7.28 -13.90
N LEU A 27 1.89 -6.14 -13.46
CA LEU A 27 1.33 -5.12 -14.32
C LEU A 27 2.34 -4.01 -14.61
N LEU A 28 2.28 -3.49 -15.83
CA LEU A 28 3.03 -2.31 -16.23
C LEU A 28 2.49 -1.09 -15.48
N TYR A 29 3.30 -0.50 -14.64
CA TYR A 29 2.92 0.63 -13.81
C TYR A 29 3.98 1.73 -13.84
N ARG A 30 3.54 2.99 -13.88
CA ARG A 30 4.36 4.19 -13.84
C ARG A 30 4.10 4.98 -12.56
N LYS A 31 5.10 5.19 -11.75
CA LYS A 31 4.98 5.92 -10.47
C LYS A 31 4.68 7.41 -10.58
N GLY A 32 4.77 7.98 -11.78
CA GLY A 32 4.50 9.39 -12.01
C GLY A 32 4.85 9.82 -13.42
N LYS A 33 4.43 11.04 -13.79
CA LYS A 33 4.73 11.62 -15.10
C LYS A 33 6.26 11.72 -15.29
N GLY A 34 6.77 11.32 -16.44
CA GLY A 34 8.22 11.32 -16.74
C GLY A 34 9.03 10.16 -16.16
N ARG A 35 8.42 9.24 -15.38
CA ARG A 35 9.08 8.03 -14.90
C ARG A 35 8.90 6.87 -15.87
N GLU A 36 9.88 5.99 -15.94
CA GLU A 36 9.80 4.75 -16.69
C GLU A 36 8.69 3.85 -16.14
N ALA A 37 7.92 3.22 -17.03
CA ALA A 37 6.97 2.19 -16.66
C ALA A 37 7.70 0.85 -16.51
N LYS A 38 7.44 0.15 -15.40
CA LYS A 38 8.03 -1.17 -15.09
C LYS A 38 6.94 -2.13 -14.68
N LEU A 39 7.23 -3.42 -14.75
CA LEU A 39 6.36 -4.46 -14.20
C LEU A 39 6.44 -4.44 -12.68
N TYR A 40 5.29 -4.32 -12.02
CA TYR A 40 5.19 -4.23 -10.56
C TYR A 40 4.09 -5.10 -9.98
N HIS A 41 4.32 -5.52 -8.74
CA HIS A 41 3.28 -5.81 -7.77
C HIS A 41 3.18 -4.65 -6.79
N SER A 42 1.98 -4.30 -6.36
CA SER A 42 1.75 -3.24 -5.38
C SER A 42 1.76 -3.82 -3.97
N GLY A 43 2.56 -3.24 -3.07
CA GLY A 43 2.50 -3.55 -1.64
C GLY A 43 1.59 -2.57 -0.91
N HIS A 44 0.69 -3.09 -0.05
CA HIS A 44 -0.23 -2.28 0.75
C HIS A 44 -0.09 -2.64 2.23
N ALA A 45 -0.06 -1.63 3.09
CA ALA A 45 0.14 -1.79 4.51
C ALA A 45 -0.88 -0.97 5.31
N LEU A 46 -1.33 -1.55 6.43
CA LEU A 46 -2.09 -0.87 7.46
C LEU A 46 -1.25 -0.85 8.73
N MET A 47 -0.99 0.34 9.27
CA MET A 47 -0.11 0.55 10.42
C MET A 47 -0.88 1.30 11.50
N GLU A 48 -0.72 0.88 12.75
CA GLU A 48 -1.32 1.60 13.87
C GLU A 48 -0.51 2.87 14.21
N ASN A 49 -1.19 3.88 14.72
CA ASN A 49 -0.64 5.23 14.89
C ASN A 49 0.26 5.40 16.12
N ARG A 50 0.08 4.59 17.16
CA ARG A 50 0.74 4.80 18.46
C ARG A 50 2.20 4.37 18.41
N ASN A 51 2.44 3.14 18.03
CA ASN A 51 3.75 2.50 18.11
C ASN A 51 4.39 2.29 16.75
N GLY A 52 3.62 2.43 15.66
CA GLY A 52 4.08 2.19 14.28
C GLY A 52 4.24 0.70 13.98
N LEU A 53 3.38 -0.13 14.56
CA LEU A 53 3.32 -1.56 14.27
C LEU A 53 2.39 -1.82 13.07
N LEU A 54 2.76 -2.78 12.24
CA LEU A 54 1.93 -3.24 11.14
C LEU A 54 0.76 -4.06 11.67
N VAL A 55 -0.45 -3.69 11.26
CA VAL A 55 -1.69 -4.40 11.58
C VAL A 55 -2.06 -5.36 10.45
N ALA A 56 -1.86 -4.94 9.21
CA ALA A 56 -2.06 -5.78 8.03
C ALA A 56 -1.09 -5.38 6.92
N LEU A 57 -0.75 -6.36 6.08
CA LEU A 57 0.15 -6.20 4.95
C LEU A 57 -0.30 -7.13 3.82
N THR A 58 -0.31 -6.66 2.58
CA THR A 58 -0.70 -7.49 1.44
C THR A 58 -0.03 -7.02 0.16
N ALA A 59 0.05 -7.89 -0.83
CA ALA A 59 0.42 -7.55 -2.20
C ALA A 59 -0.82 -7.59 -3.09
N GLY A 60 -0.92 -6.63 -4.01
CA GLY A 60 -2.00 -6.48 -4.96
C GLY A 60 -1.50 -6.17 -6.38
N PRO A 61 -2.41 -6.05 -7.34
CA PRO A 61 -2.07 -5.59 -8.68
C PRO A 61 -1.61 -4.13 -8.64
N ALA A 62 -0.66 -3.78 -9.51
CA ALA A 62 -0.19 -2.39 -9.62
C ALA A 62 -1.11 -1.60 -10.56
N ASN A 63 -2.25 -1.14 -10.07
CA ASN A 63 -3.19 -0.28 -10.81
C ASN A 63 -3.67 0.89 -9.96
N GLY A 64 -4.32 1.89 -10.56
CA GLY A 64 -4.73 3.12 -9.89
C GLY A 64 -5.83 2.96 -8.82
N HIS A 65 -6.50 1.81 -8.75
CA HIS A 65 -7.58 1.53 -7.79
C HIS A 65 -7.15 0.57 -6.68
N ALA A 66 -6.00 -0.11 -6.85
CA ALA A 66 -5.55 -1.18 -5.95
C ALA A 66 -5.40 -0.73 -4.49
N GLU A 67 -4.92 0.48 -4.25
CA GLU A 67 -4.70 1.00 -2.90
C GLU A 67 -6.00 1.12 -2.10
N ARG A 68 -7.06 1.69 -2.70
CA ARG A 68 -8.37 1.85 -2.05
C ARG A 68 -9.02 0.50 -1.76
N ASN A 69 -9.01 -0.38 -2.76
CA ASN A 69 -9.57 -1.74 -2.63
C ASN A 69 -8.82 -2.55 -1.56
N ALA A 70 -7.49 -2.47 -1.54
CA ALA A 70 -6.65 -3.13 -0.54
C ALA A 70 -6.92 -2.61 0.87
N THR A 71 -7.13 -1.30 1.04
CA THR A 71 -7.43 -0.69 2.34
C THR A 71 -8.70 -1.27 2.95
N CYS A 72 -9.81 -1.24 2.24
CA CYS A 72 -11.08 -1.78 2.72
C CYS A 72 -10.99 -3.30 2.97
N ALA A 73 -10.31 -4.03 2.08
CA ALA A 73 -10.09 -5.47 2.25
C ALA A 73 -9.25 -5.79 3.50
N MET A 74 -8.18 -5.03 3.76
CA MET A 74 -7.36 -5.19 4.97
C MET A 74 -8.16 -4.89 6.24
N ILE A 75 -8.99 -3.84 6.27
CA ILE A 75 -9.84 -3.52 7.42
C ILE A 75 -10.85 -4.65 7.67
N ARG A 76 -11.52 -5.16 6.63
CA ARG A 76 -12.43 -6.31 6.75
C ARG A 76 -11.70 -7.56 7.28
N HIS A 77 -10.48 -7.82 6.79
CA HIS A 77 -9.65 -8.92 7.27
C HIS A 77 -9.29 -8.79 8.75
N VAL A 78 -8.84 -7.61 9.17
CA VAL A 78 -8.50 -7.31 10.58
C VAL A 78 -9.73 -7.46 11.48
N ARG A 79 -10.90 -6.94 11.06
CA ARG A 79 -12.15 -7.11 11.77
C ARG A 79 -12.50 -8.58 11.98
N LYS A 80 -12.42 -9.37 10.91
CA LYS A 80 -12.73 -10.81 10.97
C LYS A 80 -11.73 -11.60 11.81
N ARG A 81 -10.46 -11.27 11.73
CA ARG A 81 -9.36 -12.05 12.36
C ARG A 81 -9.11 -11.64 13.81
N HIS A 82 -9.22 -10.37 14.11
CA HIS A 82 -8.78 -9.78 15.37
C HIS A 82 -9.90 -9.07 16.14
N TRP A 83 -11.14 -9.09 15.64
CA TRP A 83 -12.30 -8.43 16.24
C TRP A 83 -12.09 -6.92 16.48
N PHE A 84 -11.27 -6.31 15.65
CA PHE A 84 -10.84 -4.93 15.77
C PHE A 84 -11.19 -4.14 14.50
N VAL A 85 -11.70 -2.92 14.69
CA VAL A 85 -11.89 -1.93 13.61
C VAL A 85 -11.24 -0.63 14.05
N PRO A 86 -10.38 -0.01 13.23
CA PRO A 86 -9.83 1.30 13.55
C PRO A 86 -10.95 2.35 13.57
N ALA A 87 -10.99 3.21 14.59
CA ALA A 87 -11.96 4.30 14.64
C ALA A 87 -11.69 5.36 13.55
N THR A 88 -10.42 5.56 13.19
CA THR A 88 -10.00 6.56 12.20
C THR A 88 -8.89 6.02 11.32
N LEU A 89 -8.84 6.48 10.07
CA LEU A 89 -7.82 6.11 9.10
C LEU A 89 -7.18 7.35 8.47
N GLY A 90 -5.87 7.52 8.65
CA GLY A 90 -5.07 8.57 8.02
C GLY A 90 -4.64 8.17 6.62
N GLU A 91 -5.04 8.93 5.60
CA GLU A 91 -4.80 8.63 4.19
C GLU A 91 -4.25 9.83 3.41
N ASP A 92 -3.56 9.54 2.31
CA ASP A 92 -3.10 10.51 1.33
C ASP A 92 -4.24 11.13 0.51
N ALA A 93 -3.97 12.28 -0.10
CA ALA A 93 -4.93 12.92 -1.01
C ALA A 93 -5.34 12.03 -2.19
N GLY A 94 -4.50 11.08 -2.61
CA GLY A 94 -4.78 10.09 -3.65
C GLY A 94 -5.94 9.14 -3.32
N PHE A 95 -6.26 8.96 -2.05
CA PHE A 95 -7.40 8.14 -1.60
C PHE A 95 -8.74 8.87 -1.66
N ARG A 96 -8.76 10.13 -2.10
CA ARG A 96 -9.97 10.92 -2.20
C ARG A 96 -10.95 10.30 -3.21
N GLY A 97 -12.20 10.07 -2.78
CA GLY A 97 -13.26 9.52 -3.61
C GLY A 97 -14.52 9.24 -2.80
N LYS A 98 -15.69 9.53 -3.38
CA LYS A 98 -16.99 9.34 -2.70
C LYS A 98 -17.23 7.86 -2.33
N GLN A 99 -16.97 6.95 -3.28
CA GLN A 99 -17.16 5.52 -3.07
C GLN A 99 -16.28 4.99 -1.93
N HIS A 100 -14.99 5.32 -1.93
CA HIS A 100 -14.06 4.89 -0.88
C HIS A 100 -14.44 5.43 0.50
N ALA A 101 -14.87 6.71 0.57
CA ALA A 101 -15.35 7.31 1.80
C ALA A 101 -16.63 6.63 2.32
N SER A 102 -17.57 6.26 1.42
CA SER A 102 -18.78 5.51 1.76
C SER A 102 -18.45 4.12 2.31
N GLU A 103 -17.56 3.37 1.64
CA GLU A 103 -17.14 2.04 2.09
C GLU A 103 -16.44 2.08 3.47
N LEU A 104 -15.63 3.10 3.74
CA LEU A 104 -15.03 3.29 5.08
C LEU A 104 -16.09 3.61 6.13
N ALA A 105 -17.09 4.46 5.81
CA ALA A 105 -18.18 4.78 6.71
C ALA A 105 -19.04 3.54 7.05
N GLU A 106 -19.34 2.68 6.06
CA GLU A 106 -20.03 1.41 6.27
C GLU A 106 -19.23 0.44 7.19
N LEU A 107 -17.90 0.53 7.16
CA LEU A 107 -17.03 -0.20 8.07
C LEU A 107 -16.91 0.44 9.47
N GLY A 108 -17.53 1.61 9.68
CA GLY A 108 -17.45 2.38 10.91
C GLY A 108 -16.15 3.16 11.09
N VAL A 109 -15.44 3.44 10.00
CA VAL A 109 -14.12 4.10 10.01
C VAL A 109 -14.23 5.54 9.53
N VAL A 110 -13.75 6.49 10.33
CA VAL A 110 -13.70 7.91 9.94
C VAL A 110 -12.44 8.18 9.12
N GLN A 111 -12.63 8.64 7.88
CA GLN A 111 -11.53 8.98 6.99
C GLN A 111 -10.85 10.31 7.40
N HIS A 112 -9.55 10.28 7.63
CA HIS A 112 -8.71 11.46 7.84
C HIS A 112 -7.80 11.66 6.63
N ILE A 113 -8.33 12.28 5.58
CA ILE A 113 -7.63 12.47 4.31
C ILE A 113 -6.73 13.71 4.30
N ALA A 114 -5.55 13.59 3.70
CA ALA A 114 -4.65 14.74 3.51
C ALA A 114 -5.28 15.82 2.63
N GLY A 115 -5.04 17.10 2.97
CA GLY A 115 -5.62 18.23 2.25
C GLY A 115 -7.14 18.32 2.40
N HIS A 116 -7.70 17.86 3.53
CA HIS A 116 -9.12 18.02 3.86
C HIS A 116 -9.51 19.49 3.82
N LYS A 117 -10.58 19.81 3.07
CA LYS A 117 -11.16 21.16 3.01
C LYS A 117 -12.30 21.26 4.02
N GLY A 118 -12.41 22.40 4.71
CA GLY A 118 -13.45 22.64 5.72
C GLY A 118 -13.05 22.22 7.14
N ARG A 119 -14.04 22.03 8.02
CA ARG A 119 -13.82 21.66 9.43
C ARG A 119 -13.21 20.27 9.54
N LYS A 120 -12.03 20.18 10.12
CA LYS A 120 -11.29 18.92 10.29
C LYS A 120 -11.95 18.03 11.34
N PRO A 121 -12.08 16.72 11.10
CA PRO A 121 -12.55 15.77 12.10
C PRO A 121 -11.66 15.77 13.36
N LYS A 122 -12.23 15.36 14.50
CA LYS A 122 -11.47 15.20 15.75
C LYS A 122 -10.31 14.21 15.53
N GLY A 123 -9.09 14.60 15.94
CA GLY A 123 -7.89 13.76 15.79
C GLY A 123 -7.23 13.82 14.41
N TRP A 124 -7.76 14.57 13.45
CA TRP A 124 -7.20 14.65 12.09
C TRP A 124 -5.72 15.04 12.07
N THR A 125 -5.32 16.05 12.86
CA THR A 125 -3.92 16.52 12.90
C THR A 125 -2.97 15.41 13.40
N ALA A 126 -3.36 14.66 14.42
CA ALA A 126 -2.60 13.53 14.93
C ALA A 126 -2.47 12.42 13.87
N SER A 127 -3.58 12.05 13.21
CA SER A 127 -3.57 11.08 12.12
C SER A 127 -2.64 11.49 10.98
N GLN A 128 -2.67 12.74 10.55
CA GLN A 128 -1.83 13.22 9.46
C GLN A 128 -0.34 13.28 9.84
N ARG A 129 -0.02 13.54 11.10
CA ARG A 129 1.35 13.46 11.61
C ARG A 129 1.87 12.02 11.60
N CYS A 130 1.07 11.10 12.12
CA CYS A 130 1.46 9.69 12.23
C CYS A 130 1.47 8.96 10.88
N ARG A 131 0.64 9.40 9.92
CA ARG A 131 0.53 8.81 8.59
C ARG A 131 1.89 8.57 7.91
N LYS A 132 2.81 9.50 8.04
CA LYS A 132 4.15 9.40 7.45
C LYS A 132 4.96 8.20 7.94
N ARG A 133 4.61 7.62 9.09
CA ARG A 133 5.29 6.42 9.61
C ARG A 133 5.17 5.22 8.66
N ILE A 134 4.14 5.17 7.82
CA ILE A 134 3.98 4.11 6.82
C ILE A 134 5.14 4.09 5.80
N GLU A 135 5.80 5.23 5.57
CA GLU A 135 6.95 5.32 4.68
C GLU A 135 8.15 4.53 5.23
N GLN A 136 8.26 4.40 6.56
CA GLN A 136 9.35 3.68 7.21
C GLN A 136 9.32 2.19 6.87
N ILE A 137 8.14 1.55 6.89
CA ILE A 137 8.04 0.13 6.52
C ILE A 137 8.36 -0.07 5.04
N PHE A 138 7.89 0.79 4.15
CA PHE A 138 8.18 0.65 2.72
C PHE A 138 9.65 0.92 2.40
N GLY A 139 10.31 1.86 3.10
CA GLY A 139 11.75 2.04 3.04
C GLY A 139 12.49 0.78 3.50
N TRP A 140 12.17 0.30 4.69
CA TRP A 140 12.78 -0.89 5.29
C TRP A 140 12.60 -2.16 4.43
N VAL A 141 11.40 -2.39 3.91
CA VAL A 141 11.09 -3.52 3.03
C VAL A 141 11.90 -3.47 1.73
N LYS A 142 12.12 -2.29 1.18
CA LYS A 142 12.90 -2.13 -0.06
C LYS A 142 14.39 -2.31 0.16
N GLU A 143 14.93 -1.72 1.22
CA GLU A 143 16.37 -1.66 1.48
C GLU A 143 16.86 -2.87 2.26
N VAL A 144 16.22 -3.20 3.39
CA VAL A 144 16.67 -4.27 4.27
C VAL A 144 16.16 -5.63 3.81
N ALA A 145 14.87 -5.73 3.46
CA ALA A 145 14.29 -6.99 2.99
C ALA A 145 14.47 -7.22 1.47
N GLY A 146 15.15 -6.32 0.74
CA GLY A 146 15.50 -6.53 -0.66
C GLY A 146 14.34 -6.53 -1.66
N LEU A 147 13.14 -6.06 -1.26
CA LEU A 147 11.94 -6.03 -2.10
C LEU A 147 11.86 -4.81 -3.04
N ALA A 148 12.93 -4.01 -3.18
CA ALA A 148 12.99 -3.00 -4.22
C ALA A 148 12.87 -3.61 -5.63
N ARG A 149 13.40 -4.83 -5.79
CA ARG A 149 13.27 -5.67 -6.99
C ARG A 149 12.97 -7.09 -6.54
N THR A 150 11.70 -7.50 -6.65
CA THR A 150 11.34 -8.88 -6.35
C THR A 150 11.90 -9.84 -7.40
N ARG A 151 12.37 -11.01 -6.94
CA ARG A 151 12.76 -12.14 -7.78
C ARG A 151 11.66 -13.21 -7.85
N PHE A 152 10.56 -12.98 -7.16
CA PHE A 152 9.45 -13.92 -7.10
C PHE A 152 8.54 -13.72 -8.30
N ILE A 153 8.19 -14.82 -8.95
CA ILE A 153 7.15 -14.92 -9.95
C ILE A 153 5.85 -15.24 -9.22
N GLN A 154 4.76 -14.63 -9.63
CA GLN A 154 3.43 -14.68 -9.04
C GLN A 154 3.29 -13.83 -7.75
N ARG A 155 2.15 -13.18 -7.65
CA ARG A 155 1.82 -12.25 -6.56
C ARG A 155 1.78 -12.91 -5.18
N TRP A 156 1.34 -14.18 -5.09
CA TRP A 156 1.25 -14.87 -3.81
C TRP A 156 2.62 -15.10 -3.15
N LYS A 157 3.67 -15.40 -3.94
CA LYS A 157 5.04 -15.55 -3.44
C LYS A 157 5.59 -14.23 -2.95
N THR A 158 5.38 -13.15 -3.74
CA THR A 158 5.72 -11.79 -3.33
C THR A 158 4.99 -11.39 -2.05
N LYS A 159 3.69 -11.75 -1.93
CA LYS A 159 2.90 -11.52 -0.72
C LYS A 159 3.45 -12.28 0.48
N LEU A 160 3.80 -13.55 0.32
CA LEU A 160 4.34 -14.37 1.41
C LEU A 160 5.64 -13.78 1.95
N TYR A 161 6.55 -13.41 1.04
CA TYR A 161 7.80 -12.77 1.45
C TYR A 161 7.57 -11.40 2.10
N LEU A 162 6.66 -10.60 1.57
CA LEU A 162 6.28 -9.33 2.14
C LEU A 162 5.70 -9.50 3.57
N LEU A 163 4.90 -10.52 3.82
CA LEU A 163 4.37 -10.85 5.14
C LEU A 163 5.48 -11.26 6.12
N ALA A 164 6.44 -12.07 5.68
CA ALA A 164 7.61 -12.44 6.50
C ALA A 164 8.46 -11.20 6.85
N ALA A 165 8.72 -10.34 5.87
CA ALA A 165 9.40 -9.07 6.08
C ALA A 165 8.64 -8.16 7.07
N GLY A 166 7.32 -8.07 6.94
CA GLY A 166 6.48 -7.31 7.88
C GLY A 166 6.49 -7.85 9.30
N ALA A 167 6.49 -9.18 9.47
CA ALA A 167 6.62 -9.83 10.78
C ALA A 167 7.98 -9.49 11.41
N THR A 168 9.08 -9.59 10.65
CA THR A 168 10.42 -9.21 11.12
C THR A 168 10.49 -7.74 11.51
N TYR A 169 9.90 -6.84 10.71
CA TYR A 169 9.79 -5.43 11.05
C TYR A 169 9.07 -5.22 12.38
N ASN A 170 7.94 -5.89 12.60
CA ASN A 170 7.19 -5.79 13.85
C ASN A 170 8.01 -6.29 15.04
N LEU A 171 8.71 -7.42 14.92
CA LEU A 171 9.57 -7.95 15.99
C LEU A 171 10.68 -6.97 16.36
N LEU A 172 11.38 -6.41 15.37
CA LEU A 172 12.40 -5.38 15.60
C LEU A 172 11.80 -4.12 16.23
N ARG A 173 10.61 -3.72 15.78
CA ARG A 173 9.91 -2.55 16.34
C ARG A 173 9.49 -2.79 17.78
N MET A 174 8.95 -3.95 18.10
CA MET A 174 8.57 -4.34 19.47
C MET A 174 9.78 -4.36 20.41
N LYS A 175 10.90 -4.95 19.95
CA LYS A 175 12.18 -4.90 20.70
C LYS A 175 12.59 -3.46 21.01
N ASN A 176 12.56 -2.58 20.01
CA ASN A 176 12.95 -1.17 20.19
C ASN A 176 11.98 -0.37 21.07
N LEU A 177 10.77 -0.85 21.27
CA LEU A 177 9.78 -0.28 22.17
C LEU A 177 9.84 -0.87 23.58
N GLY A 178 10.71 -1.84 23.81
CA GLY A 178 10.78 -2.56 25.07
C GLY A 178 9.57 -3.49 25.33
N LEU A 179 8.85 -3.89 24.26
CA LEU A 179 7.68 -4.75 24.34
C LEU A 179 8.01 -6.24 24.15
N ALA A 180 9.24 -6.55 23.74
CA ALA A 180 9.76 -7.91 23.62
C ALA A 180 10.97 -8.03 24.54
N ALA A 181 10.85 -8.84 25.56
CA ALA A 181 11.95 -9.27 26.41
C ALA A 181 12.68 -10.45 25.77
#